data_d17cdc732c10a7790d2e6620a18fa004
#
_entry.id   d17cdc732c10a7790d2e6620a18fa004
#
_cell.length_a   1.000
_cell.length_b   1.000
_cell.length_c   1.000
_cell.angle_alpha   90.00
_cell.angle_beta   90.00
_cell.angle_gamma   90.00
#
_symmetry.space_group_name_H-M   'P 1'
#
loop_
_entity.id
_entity.type
_entity.pdbx_description
1 polymer ?
#
loop_
_entity_poly.entity_id
_entity_poly.type
_entity_poly.pdbx_seq_one_letter_code
_entity_poly.pdbx_strand_id
1 'polypeptide(L)'
;MPVVWTIARKELADGLRNRWLLAISLLFALLSVGIAWFGAAAAGQVGFTSVPATVASLTSLATFLMPLIALLLAYDAIVGEEEGGTLLLLLTYPLGRGQLLLGKFLGHGLILALATLIGFGSAALAILALVPEVEAAILLGAFGRFMGSSLLLGCVFLALAYALSSRASEKSSAAGQALGLWFFFVLLFDLALLAILVLSQGHLSPRLLPWLLLLNPTDLYRLINRSGVDAAAAGGVVPLASDLPVSASALWLALALWACAALALAHGLFRRRPI
;
A
#
# COMPACT_ATOMS: atom_id res chain seq x y z
N MET A 1 6.64 17.73 19.27
CA MET A 1 5.37 17.06 18.92
C MET A 1 4.30 17.99 18.33
N PRO A 2 3.99 19.20 18.86
CA PRO A 2 2.95 20.06 18.27
C PRO A 2 3.19 20.44 16.81
N VAL A 3 4.44 20.68 16.43
CA VAL A 3 4.82 21.09 15.07
C VAL A 3 4.55 20.00 14.02
N VAL A 4 4.91 18.74 14.29
CA VAL A 4 4.65 17.59 13.41
C VAL A 4 3.16 17.45 13.15
N TRP A 5 2.33 17.59 14.19
CA TRP A 5 0.88 17.52 14.07
C TRP A 5 0.28 18.69 13.28
N THR A 6 0.84 19.91 13.44
CA THR A 6 0.42 21.08 12.66
C THR A 6 0.66 20.86 11.16
N ILE A 7 1.83 20.31 10.80
CA ILE A 7 2.15 19.96 9.41
C ILE A 7 1.21 18.86 8.90
N ALA A 8 1.01 17.80 9.68
CA ALA A 8 0.12 16.71 9.29
C ALA A 8 -1.32 17.19 9.06
N ARG A 9 -1.83 18.06 9.93
CA ARG A 9 -3.16 18.66 9.77
C ARG A 9 -3.25 19.55 8.53
N LYS A 10 -2.19 20.29 8.22
CA LYS A 10 -2.12 21.11 7.01
C LYS A 10 -2.18 20.23 5.75
N GLU A 11 -1.35 19.17 5.67
CA GLU A 11 -1.35 18.24 4.53
C GLU A 11 -2.72 17.55 4.37
N LEU A 12 -3.35 17.13 5.47
CA LEU A 12 -4.69 16.57 5.44
C LEU A 12 -5.74 17.57 4.92
N ALA A 13 -5.68 18.82 5.37
CA ALA A 13 -6.58 19.87 4.92
C ALA A 13 -6.39 20.19 3.43
N ASP A 14 -5.15 20.20 2.96
CA ASP A 14 -4.81 20.40 1.54
C ASP A 14 -5.31 19.22 0.69
N GLY A 15 -5.17 17.98 1.17
CA GLY A 15 -5.71 16.78 0.51
C GLY A 15 -7.24 16.81 0.39
N LEU A 16 -7.94 17.25 1.43
CA LEU A 16 -9.39 17.46 1.40
C LEU A 16 -9.79 18.56 0.39
N ARG A 17 -9.07 19.65 0.38
CA ARG A 17 -9.30 20.82 -0.49
C ARG A 17 -9.05 20.49 -1.95
N ASN A 18 -8.01 19.70 -2.25
CA ASN A 18 -7.67 19.26 -3.60
C ASN A 18 -8.52 18.10 -4.10
N ARG A 19 -9.52 17.66 -3.32
CA ARG A 19 -10.42 16.53 -3.63
C ARG A 19 -9.71 15.18 -3.84
N TRP A 20 -8.41 15.07 -3.56
CA TRP A 20 -7.68 13.80 -3.66
C TRP A 20 -8.30 12.72 -2.78
N LEU A 21 -8.64 13.06 -1.53
CA LEU A 21 -9.31 12.12 -0.63
C LEU A 21 -10.62 11.62 -1.22
N LEU A 22 -11.45 12.53 -1.76
CA LEU A 22 -12.72 12.16 -2.38
C LEU A 22 -12.53 11.26 -3.60
N ALA A 23 -11.56 11.60 -4.46
CA ALA A 23 -11.27 10.82 -5.66
C ALA A 23 -10.80 9.40 -5.33
N ILE A 24 -9.86 9.25 -4.39
CA ILE A 24 -9.35 7.94 -3.96
C ILE A 24 -10.43 7.14 -3.24
N SER A 25 -11.18 7.77 -2.33
CA SER A 25 -12.27 7.10 -1.60
C SER A 25 -13.35 6.61 -2.54
N LEU A 26 -13.76 7.43 -3.52
CA LEU A 26 -14.75 7.05 -4.52
C LEU A 26 -14.24 5.91 -5.41
N LEU A 27 -13.00 5.99 -5.86
CA LEU A 27 -12.36 4.92 -6.63
C LEU A 27 -12.38 3.59 -5.85
N PHE A 28 -11.91 3.61 -4.60
CA PHE A 28 -11.93 2.41 -3.75
C PHE A 28 -13.35 1.91 -3.49
N ALA A 29 -14.30 2.80 -3.23
CA ALA A 29 -15.68 2.42 -2.98
C ALA A 29 -16.32 1.76 -4.21
N LEU A 30 -16.20 2.38 -5.38
CA LEU A 30 -16.75 1.83 -6.62
C LEU A 30 -16.14 0.48 -6.97
N LEU A 31 -14.82 0.37 -6.89
CA LEU A 31 -14.13 -0.88 -7.21
C LEU A 31 -14.41 -1.96 -6.17
N SER A 32 -14.42 -1.63 -4.89
CA SER A 32 -14.63 -2.62 -3.83
C SER A 32 -16.06 -3.14 -3.78
N VAL A 33 -17.05 -2.27 -3.92
CA VAL A 33 -18.46 -2.68 -4.04
C VAL A 33 -18.68 -3.45 -5.34
N GLY A 34 -18.09 -2.98 -6.45
CA GLY A 34 -18.13 -3.69 -7.72
C GLY A 34 -17.56 -5.11 -7.63
N ILE A 35 -16.40 -5.28 -7.02
CA ILE A 35 -15.78 -6.60 -6.81
C ILE A 35 -16.63 -7.46 -5.87
N ALA A 36 -17.18 -6.90 -4.79
CA ALA A 36 -18.01 -7.65 -3.87
C ALA A 36 -19.25 -8.28 -4.54
N TRP A 37 -19.81 -7.61 -5.56
CA TRP A 37 -21.01 -8.04 -6.27
C TRP A 37 -20.77 -8.76 -7.59
N PHE A 38 -19.70 -8.37 -8.31
CA PHE A 38 -19.41 -8.87 -9.66
C PHE A 38 -18.12 -9.69 -9.74
N GLY A 39 -17.39 -9.85 -8.63
CA GLY A 39 -16.10 -10.54 -8.63
C GLY A 39 -16.16 -12.01 -9.10
N ALA A 40 -17.30 -12.68 -8.96
CA ALA A 40 -17.54 -14.05 -9.42
C ALA A 40 -18.29 -14.11 -10.77
N ALA A 41 -18.51 -12.99 -11.45
CA ALA A 41 -19.24 -12.96 -12.72
C ALA A 41 -18.60 -13.82 -13.82
N ALA A 42 -17.26 -13.93 -13.83
CA ALA A 42 -16.52 -14.80 -14.74
C ALA A 42 -16.83 -16.30 -14.52
N ALA A 43 -17.28 -16.69 -13.31
CA ALA A 43 -17.75 -18.03 -12.99
C ALA A 43 -19.26 -18.18 -13.17
N GLY A 44 -19.94 -17.21 -13.79
CA GLY A 44 -21.39 -17.24 -14.03
C GLY A 44 -22.22 -16.90 -12.79
N GLN A 45 -21.62 -16.39 -11.73
CA GLN A 45 -22.31 -16.01 -10.47
C GLN A 45 -22.30 -14.50 -10.32
N VAL A 46 -23.49 -13.92 -10.07
CA VAL A 46 -23.65 -12.49 -9.76
C VAL A 46 -24.19 -12.38 -8.34
N GLY A 47 -23.58 -11.52 -7.55
CA GLY A 47 -23.91 -11.31 -6.15
C GLY A 47 -22.74 -11.70 -5.23
N PHE A 48 -22.95 -11.49 -3.94
CA PHE A 48 -21.97 -11.86 -2.91
C PHE A 48 -21.83 -13.39 -2.82
N THR A 49 -20.61 -13.86 -2.86
CA THR A 49 -20.30 -15.31 -2.78
C THR A 49 -19.88 -15.72 -1.38
N SER A 50 -18.80 -15.13 -0.86
CA SER A 50 -18.32 -15.36 0.50
C SER A 50 -17.36 -14.26 0.94
N VAL A 51 -17.21 -14.09 2.26
CA VAL A 51 -16.25 -13.14 2.83
C VAL A 51 -14.81 -13.44 2.37
N PRO A 52 -14.32 -14.70 2.43
CA PRO A 52 -12.97 -15.02 1.99
C PRO A 52 -12.72 -14.71 0.51
N ALA A 53 -13.64 -15.07 -0.38
CA ALA A 53 -13.50 -14.82 -1.82
C ALA A 53 -13.49 -13.31 -2.14
N THR A 54 -14.34 -12.53 -1.47
CA THR A 54 -14.37 -11.08 -1.61
C THR A 54 -13.06 -10.46 -1.15
N VAL A 55 -12.56 -10.83 0.04
CA VAL A 55 -11.28 -10.32 0.57
C VAL A 55 -10.12 -10.70 -0.32
N ALA A 56 -10.10 -11.90 -0.92
CA ALA A 56 -9.04 -12.29 -1.87
C ALA A 56 -9.04 -11.43 -3.12
N SER A 57 -10.22 -11.19 -3.70
CA SER A 57 -10.36 -10.34 -4.88
C SER A 57 -9.96 -8.89 -4.59
N LEU A 58 -10.39 -8.36 -3.42
CA LEU A 58 -9.98 -7.03 -2.94
C LEU A 58 -8.48 -6.95 -2.65
N THR A 59 -7.87 -8.01 -2.11
CA THR A 59 -6.43 -8.11 -1.88
C THR A 59 -5.67 -8.00 -3.20
N SER A 60 -6.12 -8.72 -4.23
CA SER A 60 -5.52 -8.63 -5.56
C SER A 60 -5.61 -7.22 -6.12
N LEU A 61 -6.79 -6.56 -6.05
CA LEU A 61 -6.95 -5.17 -6.45
C LEU A 61 -6.02 -4.22 -5.68
N ALA A 62 -6.02 -4.33 -4.35
CA ALA A 62 -5.25 -3.46 -3.48
C ALA A 62 -3.73 -3.63 -3.67
N THR A 63 -3.25 -4.81 -4.06
CA THR A 63 -1.84 -5.05 -4.42
C THR A 63 -1.36 -4.12 -5.53
N PHE A 64 -2.22 -3.78 -6.49
CA PHE A 64 -1.90 -2.86 -7.58
C PHE A 64 -2.15 -1.41 -7.19
N LEU A 65 -3.30 -1.12 -6.61
CA LEU A 65 -3.77 0.25 -6.40
C LEU A 65 -3.12 0.93 -5.20
N MET A 66 -2.94 0.24 -4.07
CA MET A 66 -2.38 0.86 -2.86
C MET A 66 -0.96 1.39 -3.07
N PRO A 67 -0.02 0.61 -3.67
CA PRO A 67 1.30 1.13 -4.01
C PRO A 67 1.25 2.32 -4.96
N LEU A 68 0.45 2.23 -6.02
CA LEU A 68 0.34 3.30 -7.02
C LEU A 68 -0.18 4.60 -6.41
N ILE A 69 -1.27 4.51 -5.65
CA ILE A 69 -1.88 5.69 -5.01
C ILE A 69 -0.94 6.30 -3.97
N ALA A 70 -0.28 5.48 -3.15
CA ALA A 70 0.68 5.96 -2.16
C ALA A 70 1.87 6.69 -2.82
N LEU A 71 2.40 6.14 -3.91
CA LEU A 71 3.45 6.78 -4.69
C LEU A 71 2.98 8.09 -5.31
N LEU A 72 1.81 8.11 -5.96
CA LEU A 72 1.24 9.31 -6.59
C LEU A 72 0.87 10.40 -5.57
N LEU A 73 0.58 10.01 -4.33
CA LEU A 73 0.26 10.97 -3.27
C LEU A 73 1.48 11.74 -2.76
N ALA A 74 2.70 11.17 -2.88
CA ALA A 74 3.88 11.73 -2.23
C ALA A 74 5.14 11.85 -3.09
N TYR A 75 5.11 11.47 -4.38
CA TYR A 75 6.31 11.56 -5.23
C TYR A 75 6.88 12.98 -5.33
N ASP A 76 6.05 14.00 -5.22
CA ASP A 76 6.45 15.41 -5.29
C ASP A 76 6.52 16.12 -3.93
N ALA A 77 6.32 15.38 -2.82
CA ALA A 77 6.17 15.96 -1.48
C ALA A 77 7.36 16.81 -1.01
N ILE A 78 8.57 16.55 -1.47
CA ILE A 78 9.79 17.31 -1.15
C ILE A 78 10.26 18.09 -2.40
N VAL A 79 10.45 17.42 -3.54
CA VAL A 79 10.91 18.06 -4.77
C VAL A 79 9.91 19.12 -5.24
N GLY A 80 8.63 18.94 -5.00
CA GLY A 80 7.59 19.90 -5.32
C GLY A 80 7.66 21.20 -4.52
N GLU A 81 8.00 21.08 -3.24
CA GLU A 81 8.24 22.25 -2.38
C GLU A 81 9.51 23.00 -2.81
N GLU A 82 10.53 22.29 -3.29
CA GLU A 82 11.75 22.91 -3.77
C GLU A 82 11.53 23.65 -5.09
N GLU A 83 10.92 23.01 -6.09
CA GLU A 83 10.58 23.69 -7.36
C GLU A 83 9.64 24.88 -7.16
N GLY A 84 8.74 24.80 -6.18
CA GLY A 84 7.85 25.89 -5.79
C GLY A 84 8.53 26.99 -4.96
N GLY A 85 9.82 26.82 -4.59
CA GLY A 85 10.56 27.78 -3.74
C GLY A 85 10.09 27.81 -2.28
N THR A 86 9.15 26.92 -1.90
CA THR A 86 8.55 26.88 -0.55
C THR A 86 9.40 26.08 0.45
N LEU A 87 10.23 25.15 -0.03
CA LEU A 87 11.07 24.32 0.85
C LEU A 87 12.05 25.17 1.66
N LEU A 88 12.72 26.14 1.01
CA LEU A 88 13.64 27.05 1.68
C LEU A 88 12.91 27.86 2.76
N LEU A 89 11.72 28.36 2.41
CA LEU A 89 10.88 29.14 3.35
C LEU A 89 10.47 28.30 4.56
N LEU A 90 10.08 27.05 4.34
CA LEU A 90 9.73 26.13 5.45
C LEU A 90 10.93 25.89 6.39
N LEU A 91 12.15 25.83 5.84
CA LEU A 91 13.35 25.56 6.62
C LEU A 91 13.96 26.81 7.30
N THR A 92 13.45 28.01 7.01
CA THR A 92 13.77 29.22 7.82
C THR A 92 13.09 29.22 9.17
N TYR A 93 11.98 28.50 9.33
CA TYR A 93 11.38 28.27 10.62
C TYR A 93 12.26 27.32 11.46
N PRO A 94 12.16 27.33 12.81
CA PRO A 94 12.91 26.43 13.68
C PRO A 94 12.36 24.98 13.60
N LEU A 95 12.37 24.42 12.38
CA LEU A 95 11.87 23.09 12.03
C LEU A 95 13.02 22.20 11.62
N GLY A 96 13.16 21.05 12.29
CA GLY A 96 14.08 20.01 11.81
C GLY A 96 13.54 19.33 10.55
N ARG A 97 14.43 19.00 9.60
CA ARG A 97 14.07 18.24 8.37
C ARG A 97 13.28 16.97 8.68
N GLY A 98 13.63 16.28 9.77
CA GLY A 98 12.88 15.08 10.22
C GLY A 98 11.47 15.39 10.68
N GLN A 99 11.23 16.53 11.32
CA GLN A 99 9.89 16.95 11.74
C GLN A 99 9.02 17.30 10.53
N LEU A 100 9.59 17.95 9.53
CA LEU A 100 8.90 18.24 8.26
C LEU A 100 8.51 16.95 7.55
N LEU A 101 9.47 16.03 7.37
CA LEU A 101 9.23 14.73 6.72
C LEU A 101 8.15 13.94 7.45
N LEU A 102 8.27 13.79 8.78
CA LEU A 102 7.30 13.03 9.58
C LEU A 102 5.91 13.68 9.56
N GLY A 103 5.84 15.02 9.63
CA GLY A 103 4.57 15.72 9.55
C GLY A 103 3.86 15.50 8.23
N LYS A 104 4.57 15.64 7.12
CA LYS A 104 4.04 15.37 5.78
C LYS A 104 3.65 13.89 5.62
N PHE A 105 4.52 12.96 6.04
CA PHE A 105 4.24 11.51 5.99
C PHE A 105 2.98 11.14 6.77
N LEU A 106 2.80 11.69 7.98
CA LEU A 106 1.59 11.46 8.78
C LEU A 106 0.35 12.05 8.11
N GLY A 107 0.45 13.25 7.53
CA GLY A 107 -0.66 13.89 6.82
C GLY A 107 -1.14 13.05 5.63
N HIS A 108 -0.22 12.64 4.76
CA HIS A 108 -0.53 11.75 3.62
C HIS A 108 -0.98 10.35 4.08
N GLY A 109 -0.40 9.81 5.15
CA GLY A 109 -0.84 8.57 5.76
C GLY A 109 -2.28 8.62 6.28
N LEU A 110 -2.69 9.75 6.86
CA LEU A 110 -4.07 9.99 7.27
C LEU A 110 -5.03 10.09 6.07
N ILE A 111 -4.63 10.74 4.97
CA ILE A 111 -5.42 10.76 3.73
C ILE A 111 -5.65 9.34 3.23
N LEU A 112 -4.59 8.54 3.17
CA LEU A 112 -4.63 7.15 2.72
C LEU A 112 -5.48 6.28 3.65
N ALA A 113 -5.37 6.47 4.98
CA ALA A 113 -6.17 5.76 5.98
C ALA A 113 -7.67 6.06 5.83
N LEU A 114 -8.03 7.33 5.72
CA LEU A 114 -9.41 7.75 5.53
C LEU A 114 -9.98 7.23 4.22
N ALA A 115 -9.23 7.33 3.11
CA ALA A 115 -9.62 6.81 1.82
C ALA A 115 -9.85 5.28 1.86
N THR A 116 -8.96 4.54 2.52
CA THR A 116 -9.06 3.09 2.71
C THR A 116 -10.29 2.71 3.53
N LEU A 117 -10.51 3.42 4.65
CA LEU A 117 -11.66 3.19 5.52
C LEU A 117 -12.99 3.49 4.82
N ILE A 118 -13.10 4.61 4.12
CA ILE A 118 -14.32 4.99 3.39
C ILE A 118 -14.51 4.06 2.20
N GLY A 119 -13.47 3.85 1.42
CA GLY A 119 -13.53 3.06 0.20
C GLY A 119 -13.83 1.58 0.46
N PHE A 120 -12.93 0.87 1.11
CA PHE A 120 -13.13 -0.56 1.39
C PHE A 120 -14.18 -0.81 2.47
N GLY A 121 -14.33 0.11 3.43
CA GLY A 121 -15.39 0.05 4.45
C GLY A 121 -16.79 0.11 3.85
N SER A 122 -16.98 0.82 2.72
CA SER A 122 -18.27 0.85 2.01
C SER A 122 -18.70 -0.54 1.50
N ALA A 123 -17.77 -1.37 1.04
CA ALA A 123 -18.06 -2.75 0.64
C ALA A 123 -18.46 -3.62 1.85
N ALA A 124 -17.76 -3.47 2.97
CA ALA A 124 -18.11 -4.18 4.21
C ALA A 124 -19.51 -3.79 4.69
N LEU A 125 -19.83 -2.50 4.67
CA LEU A 125 -21.16 -2.00 5.04
C LEU A 125 -22.24 -2.47 4.06
N ALA A 126 -21.96 -2.48 2.76
CA ALA A 126 -22.90 -2.99 1.76
C ALA A 126 -23.18 -4.49 1.98
N ILE A 127 -22.17 -5.30 2.28
CA ILE A 127 -22.35 -6.73 2.59
C ILE A 127 -23.19 -6.90 3.85
N LEU A 128 -22.88 -6.18 4.94
CA LEU A 128 -23.67 -6.25 6.18
C LEU A 128 -25.14 -5.85 5.99
N ALA A 129 -25.42 -4.88 5.13
CA ALA A 129 -26.77 -4.38 4.89
C ALA A 129 -27.59 -5.29 3.97
N LEU A 130 -26.94 -5.95 3.00
CA LEU A 130 -27.63 -6.66 1.91
C LEU A 130 -27.54 -8.19 2.02
N VAL A 131 -26.70 -8.72 2.91
CA VAL A 131 -26.51 -10.17 3.11
C VAL A 131 -26.69 -10.53 4.58
N PRO A 132 -27.93 -10.71 5.05
CA PRO A 132 -28.25 -10.94 6.47
C PRO A 132 -27.61 -12.20 7.08
N GLU A 133 -27.24 -13.17 6.24
CA GLU A 133 -26.66 -14.45 6.66
C GLU A 133 -25.17 -14.33 7.05
N VAL A 134 -24.52 -13.19 6.76
CA VAL A 134 -23.13 -12.98 7.07
C VAL A 134 -22.95 -12.58 8.53
N GLU A 135 -22.16 -13.34 9.27
CA GLU A 135 -21.81 -13.01 10.64
C GLU A 135 -20.91 -11.75 10.69
N ALA A 136 -21.42 -10.71 11.35
CA ALA A 136 -20.73 -9.41 11.42
C ALA A 136 -19.31 -9.50 12.01
N ALA A 137 -19.09 -10.37 13.02
CA ALA A 137 -17.79 -10.54 13.65
C ALA A 137 -16.74 -11.09 12.65
N ILE A 138 -17.14 -12.09 11.85
CA ILE A 138 -16.28 -12.70 10.82
C ILE A 138 -15.94 -11.66 9.75
N LEU A 139 -16.94 -10.94 9.25
CA LEU A 139 -16.75 -9.92 8.23
C LEU A 139 -15.82 -8.80 8.71
N LEU A 140 -16.12 -8.22 9.87
CA LEU A 140 -15.34 -7.10 10.44
C LEU A 140 -13.90 -7.53 10.76
N GLY A 141 -13.69 -8.75 11.25
CA GLY A 141 -12.36 -9.31 11.49
C GLY A 141 -11.56 -9.49 10.20
N ALA A 142 -12.17 -10.00 9.13
CA ALA A 142 -11.54 -10.20 7.83
C ALA A 142 -11.21 -8.84 7.14
N PHE A 143 -12.18 -7.93 7.10
CA PHE A 143 -11.99 -6.59 6.54
C PHE A 143 -11.03 -5.74 7.37
N GLY A 144 -11.03 -5.84 8.69
CA GLY A 144 -10.08 -5.16 9.57
C GLY A 144 -8.63 -5.57 9.28
N ARG A 145 -8.38 -6.88 9.13
CA ARG A 145 -7.08 -7.43 8.74
C ARG A 145 -6.67 -6.95 7.34
N PHE A 146 -7.57 -7.04 6.38
CA PHE A 146 -7.36 -6.59 5.01
C PHE A 146 -7.04 -5.09 4.94
N MET A 147 -7.86 -4.23 5.54
CA MET A 147 -7.65 -2.78 5.53
C MET A 147 -6.39 -2.38 6.30
N GLY A 148 -6.11 -3.01 7.44
CA GLY A 148 -4.90 -2.75 8.23
C GLY A 148 -3.62 -3.10 7.46
N SER A 149 -3.58 -4.26 6.81
CA SER A 149 -2.44 -4.67 5.98
C SER A 149 -2.31 -3.82 4.72
N SER A 150 -3.43 -3.42 4.09
CA SER A 150 -3.45 -2.51 2.94
C SER A 150 -2.87 -1.14 3.29
N LEU A 151 -3.28 -0.59 4.44
CA LEU A 151 -2.74 0.68 4.93
C LEU A 151 -1.23 0.58 5.22
N LEU A 152 -0.79 -0.52 5.83
CA LEU A 152 0.64 -0.72 6.11
C LEU A 152 1.45 -0.85 4.82
N LEU A 153 0.94 -1.58 3.80
CA LEU A 153 1.52 -1.60 2.46
C LEU A 153 1.60 -0.20 1.87
N GLY A 154 0.50 0.57 1.96
CA GLY A 154 0.47 1.97 1.52
C GLY A 154 1.52 2.84 2.23
N CYS A 155 1.73 2.65 3.54
CA CYS A 155 2.78 3.36 4.29
C CYS A 155 4.20 3.02 3.80
N VAL A 156 4.46 1.76 3.38
CA VAL A 156 5.75 1.38 2.77
C VAL A 156 5.98 2.20 1.49
N PHE A 157 5.04 2.18 0.57
CA PHE A 157 5.18 2.88 -0.72
C PHE A 157 5.14 4.39 -0.57
N LEU A 158 4.38 4.91 0.41
CA LEU A 158 4.42 6.32 0.79
C LEU A 158 5.83 6.72 1.25
N ALA A 159 6.47 5.94 2.12
CA ALA A 159 7.83 6.19 2.58
C ALA A 159 8.86 6.09 1.44
N LEU A 160 8.69 5.13 0.52
CA LEU A 160 9.51 5.01 -0.69
C LEU A 160 9.33 6.23 -1.62
N ALA A 161 8.10 6.76 -1.77
CA ALA A 161 7.83 7.99 -2.51
C ALA A 161 8.59 9.18 -1.92
N TYR A 162 8.61 9.32 -0.59
CA TYR A 162 9.41 10.33 0.09
C TYR A 162 10.91 10.17 -0.15
N ALA A 163 11.42 8.94 -0.21
CA ALA A 163 12.82 8.67 -0.53
C ALA A 163 13.17 9.12 -1.95
N LEU A 164 12.31 8.81 -2.94
CA LEU A 164 12.45 9.24 -4.32
C LEU A 164 12.37 10.78 -4.43
N SER A 165 11.36 11.39 -3.83
CA SER A 165 11.16 12.84 -3.81
C SER A 165 12.33 13.59 -3.16
N SER A 166 12.95 12.99 -2.14
CA SER A 166 14.13 13.55 -1.47
C SER A 166 15.40 13.51 -2.33
N ARG A 167 15.46 12.66 -3.35
CA ARG A 167 16.63 12.49 -4.23
C ARG A 167 16.44 13.15 -5.60
N ALA A 168 15.22 13.20 -6.10
CA ALA A 168 14.92 13.71 -7.42
C ALA A 168 15.25 15.21 -7.54
N SER A 169 15.74 15.64 -8.70
CA SER A 169 16.01 17.04 -9.03
C SER A 169 14.75 17.78 -9.54
N GLU A 170 13.81 17.03 -10.12
CA GLU A 170 12.60 17.57 -10.74
C GLU A 170 11.41 16.65 -10.46
N LYS A 171 10.19 17.22 -10.44
CA LYS A 171 8.93 16.47 -10.26
C LYS A 171 8.73 15.39 -11.33
N SER A 172 9.09 15.71 -12.59
CA SER A 172 9.00 14.77 -13.71
C SER A 172 9.85 13.53 -13.49
N SER A 173 11.08 13.72 -13.02
CA SER A 173 12.01 12.65 -12.66
C SER A 173 11.48 11.81 -11.47
N ALA A 174 10.94 12.48 -10.44
CA ALA A 174 10.33 11.78 -9.29
C ALA A 174 9.13 10.93 -9.71
N ALA A 175 8.27 11.46 -10.60
CA ALA A 175 7.12 10.73 -11.13
C ALA A 175 7.55 9.50 -11.94
N GLY A 176 8.53 9.64 -12.83
CA GLY A 176 9.07 8.52 -13.61
C GLY A 176 9.70 7.43 -12.72
N GLN A 177 10.47 7.83 -11.70
CA GLN A 177 11.04 6.90 -10.71
C GLN A 177 9.96 6.20 -9.89
N ALA A 178 8.90 6.91 -9.50
CA ALA A 178 7.77 6.33 -8.76
C ALA A 178 7.05 5.26 -9.57
N LEU A 179 6.75 5.53 -10.86
CA LEU A 179 6.17 4.54 -11.77
C LEU A 179 7.10 3.35 -12.00
N GLY A 180 8.41 3.59 -12.19
CA GLY A 180 9.41 2.53 -12.32
C GLY A 180 9.47 1.63 -11.08
N LEU A 181 9.42 2.23 -9.88
CA LEU A 181 9.40 1.50 -8.62
C LEU A 181 8.12 0.68 -8.45
N TRP A 182 6.96 1.25 -8.80
CA TRP A 182 5.69 0.53 -8.81
C TRP A 182 5.75 -0.69 -9.74
N PHE A 183 6.20 -0.46 -10.97
CA PHE A 183 6.32 -1.52 -11.98
C PHE A 183 7.27 -2.64 -11.52
N PHE A 184 8.37 -2.26 -10.88
CA PHE A 184 9.35 -3.20 -10.33
C PHE A 184 8.74 -4.11 -9.27
N PHE A 185 8.16 -3.55 -8.20
CA PHE A 185 7.65 -4.36 -7.08
C PHE A 185 6.36 -5.09 -7.40
N VAL A 186 5.48 -4.51 -8.23
CA VAL A 186 4.15 -5.06 -8.46
C VAL A 186 4.13 -6.06 -9.63
N LEU A 187 5.03 -5.92 -10.61
CA LEU A 187 5.03 -6.75 -11.81
C LEU A 187 6.36 -7.46 -12.06
N LEU A 188 7.48 -6.72 -12.13
CA LEU A 188 8.76 -7.32 -12.53
C LEU A 188 9.30 -8.30 -11.50
N PHE A 189 9.09 -8.06 -10.22
CA PHE A 189 9.58 -8.93 -9.16
C PHE A 189 8.95 -10.33 -9.25
N ASP A 190 7.63 -10.41 -9.40
CA ASP A 190 6.91 -11.67 -9.57
C ASP A 190 7.34 -12.41 -10.83
N LEU A 191 7.48 -11.67 -11.95
CA LEU A 191 7.94 -12.26 -13.21
C LEU A 191 9.38 -12.77 -13.11
N ALA A 192 10.25 -12.04 -12.41
CA ALA A 192 11.63 -12.47 -12.17
C ALA A 192 11.69 -13.73 -11.32
N LEU A 193 10.89 -13.81 -10.24
CA LEU A 193 10.81 -15.02 -9.42
C LEU A 193 10.28 -16.21 -10.22
N LEU A 194 9.23 -16.00 -11.03
CA LEU A 194 8.69 -17.03 -11.90
C LEU A 194 9.74 -17.49 -12.92
N ALA A 195 10.46 -16.58 -13.55
CA ALA A 195 11.53 -16.90 -14.50
C ALA A 195 12.64 -17.71 -13.82
N ILE A 196 13.09 -17.32 -12.62
CA ILE A 196 14.10 -18.07 -11.85
C ILE A 196 13.57 -19.49 -11.52
N LEU A 197 12.31 -19.62 -11.14
CA LEU A 197 11.70 -20.92 -10.83
C LEU A 197 11.66 -21.85 -12.06
N VAL A 198 11.27 -21.30 -13.21
CA VAL A 198 11.20 -22.06 -14.48
C VAL A 198 12.61 -22.43 -14.95
N LEU A 199 13.56 -21.50 -14.95
CA LEU A 199 14.94 -21.74 -15.41
C LEU A 199 15.70 -22.70 -14.49
N SER A 200 15.38 -22.71 -13.21
CA SER A 200 15.94 -23.66 -12.24
C SER A 200 15.33 -25.08 -12.35
N GLN A 201 14.38 -25.29 -13.25
CA GLN A 201 13.67 -26.56 -13.42
C GLN A 201 13.12 -27.15 -12.11
N GLY A 202 12.72 -26.28 -11.19
CA GLY A 202 12.24 -26.69 -9.87
C GLY A 202 13.33 -27.05 -8.86
N HIS A 203 14.62 -26.89 -9.22
CA HIS A 203 15.75 -27.13 -8.30
C HIS A 203 15.96 -26.02 -7.29
N LEU A 204 15.21 -24.93 -7.35
CA LEU A 204 15.18 -23.95 -6.25
C LEU A 204 14.72 -24.65 -4.97
N SER A 205 15.58 -24.62 -3.97
CA SER A 205 15.23 -25.18 -2.67
C SER A 205 13.91 -24.58 -2.19
N PRO A 206 12.88 -25.40 -1.86
CA PRO A 206 11.62 -24.89 -1.30
C PRO A 206 11.83 -23.99 -0.08
N ARG A 207 13.00 -24.09 0.55
CA ARG A 207 13.38 -23.25 1.72
C ARG A 207 13.80 -21.83 1.34
N LEU A 208 14.21 -21.55 0.09
CA LEU A 208 14.67 -20.22 -0.34
C LEU A 208 13.51 -19.34 -0.81
N LEU A 209 12.48 -19.91 -1.43
CA LEU A 209 11.34 -19.17 -1.97
C LEU A 209 10.67 -18.26 -0.91
N PRO A 210 10.40 -18.73 0.31
CA PRO A 210 9.84 -17.89 1.35
C PRO A 210 10.65 -16.63 1.67
N TRP A 211 11.98 -16.76 1.73
CA TRP A 211 12.87 -15.63 2.00
C TRP A 211 12.92 -14.62 0.88
N LEU A 212 12.81 -15.08 -0.37
CA LEU A 212 12.73 -14.20 -1.53
C LEU A 212 11.44 -13.38 -1.52
N LEU A 213 10.30 -13.98 -1.13
CA LEU A 213 9.03 -13.27 -1.00
C LEU A 213 9.05 -12.17 0.08
N LEU A 214 9.89 -12.31 1.12
CA LEU A 214 10.06 -11.25 2.14
C LEU A 214 10.74 -10.00 1.61
N LEU A 215 11.43 -10.09 0.48
CA LEU A 215 12.09 -8.94 -0.18
C LEU A 215 11.11 -8.04 -0.94
N ASN A 216 9.88 -8.50 -1.14
CA ASN A 216 8.86 -7.72 -1.81
C ASN A 216 7.70 -7.38 -0.84
N PRO A 217 7.45 -6.09 -0.55
CA PRO A 217 6.37 -5.71 0.34
C PRO A 217 4.98 -6.08 -0.20
N THR A 218 4.80 -6.19 -1.53
CA THR A 218 3.52 -6.61 -2.12
C THR A 218 3.24 -8.09 -1.88
N ASP A 219 4.27 -8.93 -1.91
CA ASP A 219 4.13 -10.36 -1.61
C ASP A 219 3.88 -10.61 -0.12
N LEU A 220 4.57 -9.87 0.76
CA LEU A 220 4.27 -9.88 2.20
C LEU A 220 2.79 -9.56 2.47
N TYR A 221 2.27 -8.54 1.82
CA TYR A 221 0.87 -8.15 1.93
C TYR A 221 -0.08 -9.26 1.45
N ARG A 222 0.21 -9.88 0.30
CA ARG A 222 -0.56 -11.03 -0.21
C ARG A 222 -0.53 -12.20 0.75
N LEU A 223 0.64 -12.51 1.34
CA LEU A 223 0.80 -13.58 2.33
C LEU A 223 -0.01 -13.32 3.61
N ILE A 224 -0.07 -12.08 4.10
CA ILE A 224 -0.88 -11.70 5.26
C ILE A 224 -2.37 -11.97 5.01
N ASN A 225 -2.85 -11.72 3.78
CA ASN A 225 -4.26 -11.84 3.42
C ASN A 225 -4.66 -13.21 2.84
N ARG A 226 -3.72 -14.15 2.74
CA ARG A 226 -3.94 -15.48 2.16
C ARG A 226 -4.87 -16.38 2.96
N SER A 227 -5.07 -16.13 4.25
CA SER A 227 -5.81 -17.05 5.15
C SER A 227 -7.28 -17.19 4.75
N GLY A 228 -7.68 -18.41 4.36
CA GLY A 228 -9.08 -18.81 4.12
C GLY A 228 -9.53 -18.84 2.66
N VAL A 229 -8.61 -18.70 1.68
CA VAL A 229 -8.94 -18.77 0.26
C VAL A 229 -8.05 -19.81 -0.44
N ASP A 230 -8.58 -20.47 -1.47
CA ASP A 230 -7.80 -21.34 -2.34
C ASP A 230 -6.54 -20.63 -2.82
N ALA A 231 -5.40 -21.31 -2.71
CA ALA A 231 -4.09 -20.76 -3.04
C ALA A 231 -4.03 -20.14 -4.46
N ALA A 232 -4.84 -20.65 -5.39
CA ALA A 232 -4.94 -20.15 -6.75
C ALA A 232 -5.46 -18.71 -6.88
N ALA A 233 -6.26 -18.22 -5.91
CA ALA A 233 -6.82 -16.88 -5.93
C ALA A 233 -5.84 -15.78 -5.46
N ALA A 234 -4.70 -16.16 -4.87
CA ALA A 234 -3.76 -15.21 -4.29
C ALA A 234 -2.94 -14.43 -5.34
N GLY A 235 -2.88 -14.87 -6.59
CA GLY A 235 -2.09 -14.26 -7.66
C GLY A 235 -0.57 -14.33 -7.48
N GLY A 236 0.20 -14.11 -8.54
CA GLY A 236 1.67 -14.09 -8.50
C GLY A 236 2.30 -15.44 -8.14
N VAL A 237 3.47 -15.41 -7.52
CA VAL A 237 4.26 -16.59 -7.08
C VAL A 237 3.84 -17.10 -5.69
N VAL A 238 3.03 -16.33 -4.96
CA VAL A 238 2.57 -16.64 -3.59
C VAL A 238 1.88 -18.01 -3.45
N PRO A 239 1.06 -18.51 -4.42
CA PRO A 239 0.48 -19.85 -4.35
C PRO A 239 1.50 -20.97 -4.17
N LEU A 240 2.72 -20.79 -4.68
CA LEU A 240 3.81 -21.78 -4.62
C LEU A 240 4.48 -21.86 -3.24
N ALA A 241 4.19 -20.91 -2.36
CA ALA A 241 4.72 -20.84 -0.99
C ALA A 241 3.74 -21.44 0.04
N SER A 242 3.17 -22.63 -0.25
CA SER A 242 2.11 -23.25 0.58
C SER A 242 2.54 -23.52 2.03
N ASP A 243 3.80 -23.83 2.27
CA ASP A 243 4.31 -24.29 3.57
C ASP A 243 5.34 -23.31 4.16
N LEU A 244 4.94 -22.04 4.26
CA LEU A 244 5.80 -21.04 4.90
C LEU A 244 5.95 -21.33 6.40
N PRO A 245 7.17 -21.54 6.90
CA PRO A 245 7.43 -21.69 8.34
C PRO A 245 7.41 -20.33 9.07
N VAL A 246 6.63 -19.36 8.57
CA VAL A 246 6.61 -17.98 9.07
C VAL A 246 5.23 -17.69 9.67
N SER A 247 5.21 -17.26 10.92
CA SER A 247 3.97 -16.91 11.61
C SER A 247 3.33 -15.64 11.01
N ALA A 248 2.01 -15.53 11.12
CA ALA A 248 1.30 -14.32 10.65
C ALA A 248 1.85 -13.03 11.30
N SER A 249 2.19 -13.07 12.59
CA SER A 249 2.79 -11.94 13.30
C SER A 249 4.15 -11.53 12.73
N ALA A 250 4.96 -12.49 12.28
CA ALA A 250 6.25 -12.21 11.66
C ALA A 250 6.09 -11.54 10.28
N LEU A 251 5.05 -11.89 9.51
CA LEU A 251 4.74 -11.21 8.25
C LEU A 251 4.34 -9.74 8.46
N TRP A 252 3.50 -9.47 9.47
CA TRP A 252 3.16 -8.10 9.86
C TRP A 252 4.38 -7.30 10.31
N LEU A 253 5.25 -7.91 11.11
CA LEU A 253 6.48 -7.29 11.57
C LEU A 253 7.41 -6.99 10.38
N ALA A 254 7.56 -7.94 9.45
CA ALA A 254 8.38 -7.74 8.25
C ALA A 254 7.88 -6.57 7.39
N LEU A 255 6.56 -6.46 7.20
CA LEU A 255 5.96 -5.35 6.46
C LEU A 255 6.13 -4.01 7.20
N ALA A 256 6.03 -4.01 8.55
CA ALA A 256 6.30 -2.83 9.36
C ALA A 256 7.78 -2.42 9.31
N LEU A 257 8.71 -3.38 9.31
CA LEU A 257 10.14 -3.12 9.15
C LEU A 257 10.44 -2.50 7.77
N TRP A 258 9.77 -2.93 6.71
CA TRP A 258 9.85 -2.29 5.40
C TRP A 258 9.46 -0.81 5.45
N ALA A 259 8.34 -0.48 6.13
CA ALA A 259 7.90 0.90 6.28
C ALA A 259 8.91 1.75 7.07
N CYS A 260 9.44 1.21 8.17
CA CYS A 260 10.46 1.89 8.98
C CYS A 260 11.76 2.08 8.21
N ALA A 261 12.23 1.06 7.49
CA ALA A 261 13.46 1.13 6.69
C ALA A 261 13.33 2.14 5.54
N ALA A 262 12.20 2.13 4.82
CA ALA A 262 11.94 3.09 3.76
C ALA A 262 11.85 4.53 4.30
N LEU A 263 11.22 4.73 5.45
CA LEU A 263 11.14 6.06 6.08
C LEU A 263 12.51 6.53 6.59
N ALA A 264 13.32 5.64 7.15
CA ALA A 264 14.70 5.94 7.55
C ALA A 264 15.56 6.32 6.35
N LEU A 265 15.41 5.59 5.22
CA LEU A 265 16.06 5.92 3.95
C LEU A 265 15.64 7.32 3.46
N ALA A 266 14.34 7.61 3.44
CA ALA A 266 13.80 8.91 3.05
C ALA A 266 14.39 10.04 3.93
N HIS A 267 14.45 9.82 5.24
CA HIS A 267 15.04 10.78 6.17
C HIS A 267 16.53 10.99 5.92
N GLY A 268 17.29 9.91 5.69
CA GLY A 268 18.73 9.97 5.38
C GLY A 268 19.03 10.74 4.10
N LEU A 269 18.24 10.49 3.05
CA LEU A 269 18.36 11.21 1.76
C LEU A 269 17.99 12.69 1.91
N PHE A 270 16.90 12.98 2.61
CA PHE A 270 16.47 14.37 2.82
C PHE A 270 17.47 15.17 3.66
N ARG A 271 18.11 14.55 4.66
CA ARG A 271 19.18 15.21 5.45
C ARG A 271 20.38 15.61 4.59
N ARG A 272 20.73 14.83 3.58
CA ARG A 272 21.89 15.04 2.72
C ARG A 272 21.58 15.95 1.51
N ARG A 273 20.31 16.30 1.29
CA ARG A 273 19.92 17.17 0.16
C ARG A 273 20.51 18.56 0.36
N PRO A 274 21.32 19.10 -0.60
CA PRO A 274 21.74 20.49 -0.58
C PRO A 274 20.50 21.37 -0.78
N ILE A 275 20.45 22.50 -0.10
CA ILE A 275 19.37 23.49 -0.18
C ILE A 275 20.01 24.83 -0.48
#